data_381af89b4b72737752494c86586ec03e
#
_entry.id   381af89b4b72737752494c86586ec03e
#
_cell.length_a   1.000
_cell.length_b   1.000
_cell.length_c   1.000
_cell.angle_alpha   90.00
_cell.angle_beta   90.00
_cell.angle_gamma   90.00
#
_symmetry.space_group_name_H-M   'P 1'
#
loop_
_entity.id
_entity.type
_entity.pdbx_description
1 polymer ?
#
loop_
_entity_poly.entity_id
_entity_poly.type
_entity_poly.pdbx_seq_one_letter_code
_entity_poly.pdbx_strand_id
1 'polypeptide(L)'
;MSGFVFNEKPIQIERGDGAYVYDDSGTEYLDMGASYACVPLGHGHEAVQSAVAEQLEKITYVQASYPNAERTALYDLLAKTAPDPIDKTWLCNSGTEANE
;
A
#
# COMPACT_ATOMS: atom_id res chain seq x y z
N MET A 1 4.77 18.07 21.56
CA MET A 1 4.35 17.63 20.20
C MET A 1 4.61 18.73 19.19
N SER A 2 5.26 18.39 18.13
CA SER A 2 5.43 19.31 17.01
C SER A 2 4.08 19.58 16.35
N GLY A 3 3.89 20.78 15.84
CA GLY A 3 2.71 21.15 15.08
C GLY A 3 2.52 20.25 13.88
N PHE A 4 1.29 19.97 13.52
CA PHE A 4 0.92 19.09 12.44
C PHE A 4 -0.20 19.63 11.59
N VAL A 5 -0.22 19.28 10.31
CA VAL A 5 -1.19 19.84 9.35
C VAL A 5 -2.54 19.16 9.38
N PHE A 6 -2.62 17.93 9.86
CA PHE A 6 -3.88 17.20 9.96
C PHE A 6 -4.42 17.19 11.38
N ASN A 7 -5.74 17.10 11.51
CA ASN A 7 -6.38 16.91 12.77
C ASN A 7 -6.17 15.45 13.22
N GLU A 8 -5.19 15.24 14.07
CA GLU A 8 -4.87 13.91 14.60
C GLU A 8 -6.03 13.36 15.44
N LYS A 9 -6.31 12.10 15.28
CA LYS A 9 -7.24 11.39 16.16
C LYS A 9 -6.56 11.12 17.50
N PRO A 10 -7.30 11.15 18.63
CA PRO A 10 -6.74 10.89 19.95
C PRO A 10 -6.52 9.38 20.23
N ILE A 11 -6.23 8.60 19.19
CA ILE A 11 -6.06 7.15 19.23
C ILE A 11 -4.73 6.84 18.56
N GLN A 12 -3.83 6.23 19.31
CA GLN A 12 -2.54 5.79 18.78
C GLN A 12 -2.63 4.34 18.33
N ILE A 13 -2.68 4.11 17.05
CA ILE A 13 -2.74 2.76 16.48
C ILE A 13 -1.35 2.15 16.44
N GLU A 14 -1.19 0.93 16.97
CA GLU A 14 0.07 0.20 17.02
C GLU A 14 0.15 -1.01 16.10
N ARG A 15 -0.96 -1.69 15.86
CA ARG A 15 -0.98 -2.88 15.00
C ARG A 15 -2.30 -3.02 14.26
N GLY A 16 -2.28 -3.85 13.22
CA GLY A 16 -3.47 -4.23 12.47
C GLY A 16 -3.48 -5.72 12.16
N ASP A 17 -4.67 -6.29 12.06
CA ASP A 17 -4.90 -7.68 11.69
C ASP A 17 -6.23 -7.80 10.94
N GLY A 18 -6.17 -8.21 9.67
CA GLY A 18 -7.34 -8.28 8.83
C GLY A 18 -8.09 -6.95 8.72
N ALA A 19 -9.33 -6.92 9.12
CA ALA A 19 -10.18 -5.72 9.12
C ALA A 19 -10.07 -4.86 10.39
N TYR A 20 -9.23 -5.24 11.33
CA TYR A 20 -9.14 -4.60 12.64
C TYR A 20 -7.80 -3.91 12.86
N VAL A 21 -7.84 -2.83 13.60
CA VAL A 21 -6.65 -2.14 14.14
C VAL A 21 -6.76 -2.06 15.67
N TYR A 22 -5.62 -1.93 16.31
CA TYR A 22 -5.51 -1.96 17.77
C TYR A 22 -4.67 -0.78 18.24
N ASP A 23 -5.11 -0.11 19.28
CA ASP A 23 -4.35 0.96 19.88
C ASP A 23 -3.28 0.45 20.86
N ASP A 24 -2.54 1.37 21.45
CA ASP A 24 -1.48 1.12 22.43
C ASP A 24 -1.98 0.51 23.76
N SER A 25 -3.29 0.63 24.03
CA SER A 25 -3.95 -0.04 25.16
C SER A 25 -4.48 -1.44 24.81
N GLY A 26 -4.43 -1.83 23.53
CA GLY A 26 -4.97 -3.08 23.02
C GLY A 26 -6.47 -3.03 22.68
N THR A 27 -7.08 -1.85 22.69
CA THR A 27 -8.48 -1.69 22.26
C THR A 27 -8.61 -1.96 20.77
N GLU A 28 -9.59 -2.78 20.41
CA GLU A 28 -9.88 -3.16 19.03
C GLU A 28 -10.83 -2.19 18.35
N TYR A 29 -10.52 -1.82 17.12
CA TYR A 29 -11.35 -1.00 16.24
C TYR A 29 -11.52 -1.65 14.88
N LEU A 30 -12.74 -1.65 14.36
CA LEU A 30 -13.00 -2.08 12.99
C LEU A 30 -12.62 -0.95 12.01
N ASP A 31 -11.65 -1.21 11.14
CA ASP A 31 -11.21 -0.26 10.12
C ASP A 31 -12.14 -0.29 8.89
N MET A 32 -13.28 0.36 9.00
CA MET A 32 -14.29 0.44 7.92
C MET A 32 -13.81 1.20 6.69
N GLY A 33 -12.77 2.00 6.83
CA GLY A 33 -12.19 2.79 5.74
C GLY A 33 -11.01 2.12 5.05
N ALA A 34 -10.59 0.92 5.50
CA ALA A 34 -9.37 0.26 5.03
C ALA A 34 -8.18 1.22 4.92
N SER A 35 -8.03 2.10 5.92
CA SER A 35 -7.01 3.14 5.99
C SER A 35 -6.94 3.97 4.70
N TYR A 36 -8.03 4.62 4.33
CA TYR A 36 -8.25 5.32 3.05
C TYR A 36 -8.18 4.41 1.81
N ALA A 37 -8.71 3.19 1.92
CA ALA A 37 -8.67 2.17 0.89
C ALA A 37 -7.25 1.73 0.47
N CYS A 38 -6.24 2.00 1.31
CA CYS A 38 -4.85 1.61 1.03
C CYS A 38 -4.55 0.14 1.36
N VAL A 39 -5.38 -0.50 2.19
CA VAL A 39 -5.21 -1.90 2.60
C VAL A 39 -6.44 -2.77 2.23
N PRO A 40 -6.82 -2.87 0.95
CA PRO A 40 -8.03 -3.57 0.55
C PRO A 40 -8.00 -5.08 0.84
N LEU A 41 -6.83 -5.67 1.04
CA LEU A 41 -6.65 -7.06 1.45
C LEU A 41 -6.63 -7.27 2.97
N GLY A 42 -6.77 -6.17 3.73
CA GLY A 42 -6.64 -6.17 5.18
C GLY A 42 -5.20 -5.93 5.67
N HIS A 43 -5.10 -5.59 6.94
CA HIS A 43 -3.82 -5.41 7.63
C HIS A 43 -3.10 -6.74 7.81
N GLY A 44 -1.80 -6.76 7.60
CA GLY A 44 -0.98 -7.94 7.87
C GLY A 44 -1.16 -9.10 6.89
N HIS A 45 -1.65 -8.87 5.66
CA HIS A 45 -1.87 -9.93 4.69
C HIS A 45 -0.56 -10.68 4.39
N GLU A 46 -0.52 -11.96 4.75
CA GLU A 46 0.71 -12.78 4.75
C GLU A 46 1.43 -12.80 3.39
N ALA A 47 0.71 -13.02 2.30
CA ALA A 47 1.32 -13.08 0.98
C ALA A 47 1.97 -11.75 0.57
N VAL A 48 1.39 -10.61 0.96
CA VAL A 48 1.96 -9.28 0.69
C VAL A 48 3.21 -9.07 1.54
N GLN A 49 3.14 -9.37 2.84
CA GLN A 49 4.28 -9.21 3.74
C GLN A 49 5.47 -10.09 3.33
N SER A 50 5.22 -11.35 2.98
CA SER A 50 6.26 -12.27 2.51
C SER A 50 6.91 -11.79 1.21
N ALA A 51 6.13 -11.37 0.23
CA ALA A 51 6.65 -10.86 -1.03
C ALA A 51 7.51 -9.59 -0.84
N VAL A 52 7.09 -8.69 0.05
CA VAL A 52 7.86 -7.48 0.39
C VAL A 52 9.18 -7.86 1.09
N ALA A 53 9.14 -8.75 2.08
CA ALA A 53 10.33 -9.21 2.79
C ALA A 53 11.34 -9.86 1.84
N GLU A 54 10.91 -10.79 0.99
CA GLU A 54 11.76 -11.42 -0.02
C GLU A 54 12.39 -10.40 -0.98
N GLN A 55 11.64 -9.41 -1.41
CA GLN A 55 12.14 -8.39 -2.32
C GLN A 55 13.16 -7.47 -1.64
N LEU A 56 12.96 -7.13 -0.37
CA LEU A 56 13.90 -6.33 0.40
C LEU A 56 15.26 -7.05 0.61
N GLU A 57 15.26 -8.37 0.71
CA GLU A 57 16.50 -9.16 0.76
C GLU A 57 17.29 -9.13 -0.56
N LYS A 58 16.59 -8.99 -1.70
CA LYS A 58 17.21 -8.91 -3.02
C LYS A 58 17.73 -7.51 -3.32
N ILE A 59 16.88 -6.50 -3.18
CA ILE A 59 17.23 -5.10 -3.45
C ILE A 59 16.19 -4.17 -2.82
N THR A 60 16.66 -3.15 -2.12
CA THR A 60 15.81 -2.16 -1.46
C THR A 60 15.26 -1.12 -2.42
N TYR A 61 16.05 -0.71 -3.40
CA TYR A 61 15.68 0.33 -4.37
C TYR A 61 16.40 0.13 -5.70
N VAL A 62 15.67 0.37 -6.78
CA VAL A 62 16.22 0.47 -8.12
C VAL A 62 15.61 1.68 -8.83
N GLN A 63 16.46 2.47 -9.46
CA GLN A 63 16.05 3.64 -10.23
C GLN A 63 15.10 3.23 -11.37
N ALA A 64 14.09 4.07 -11.63
CA ALA A 64 12.99 3.78 -12.56
C ALA A 64 13.43 3.48 -14.01
N SER A 65 14.60 3.99 -14.44
CA SER A 65 15.16 3.75 -15.76
C SER A 65 15.71 2.33 -15.97
N TYR A 66 15.95 1.58 -14.89
CA TYR A 66 16.35 0.18 -14.99
C TYR A 66 15.14 -0.74 -14.91
N PRO A 67 15.06 -1.77 -15.77
CA PRO A 67 13.99 -2.76 -15.66
C PRO A 67 14.12 -3.55 -14.35
N ASN A 68 12.98 -3.96 -13.81
CA ASN A 68 12.88 -4.81 -12.63
C ASN A 68 11.78 -5.84 -12.89
N ALA A 69 12.02 -7.10 -12.56
CA ALA A 69 11.14 -8.21 -12.91
C ALA A 69 9.74 -8.05 -12.30
N GLU A 70 9.66 -7.66 -11.04
CA GLU A 70 8.40 -7.50 -10.32
C GLU A 70 7.57 -6.35 -10.89
N ARG A 71 8.22 -5.24 -11.24
CA ARG A 71 7.54 -4.11 -11.90
C ARG A 71 7.05 -4.47 -13.30
N THR A 72 7.83 -5.22 -14.06
CA THR A 72 7.42 -5.70 -15.39
C THR A 72 6.21 -6.61 -15.27
N ALA A 73 6.23 -7.58 -14.34
CA ALA A 73 5.10 -8.46 -14.09
C ALA A 73 3.83 -7.70 -13.65
N LEU A 74 3.98 -6.65 -12.85
CA LEU A 74 2.87 -5.77 -12.47
C LEU A 74 2.28 -5.06 -13.69
N TYR A 75 3.10 -4.50 -14.58
CA TYR A 75 2.61 -3.85 -15.80
C TYR A 75 1.85 -4.81 -16.71
N ASP A 76 2.36 -6.03 -16.88
CA ASP A 76 1.70 -7.07 -17.67
C ASP A 76 0.35 -7.48 -17.06
N LEU A 77 0.27 -7.56 -15.75
CA LEU A 77 -0.98 -7.87 -15.05
C LEU A 77 -2.00 -6.74 -15.18
N LEU A 78 -1.57 -5.50 -14.98
CA LEU A 78 -2.44 -4.33 -15.10
C LEU A 78 -2.97 -4.17 -16.53
N ALA A 79 -2.14 -4.37 -17.56
CA ALA A 79 -2.56 -4.33 -18.95
C ALA A 79 -3.61 -5.40 -19.28
N LYS A 80 -3.53 -6.59 -18.65
CA LYS A 80 -4.51 -7.67 -18.83
C LYS A 80 -5.84 -7.42 -18.11
N THR A 81 -5.82 -6.64 -17.03
CA THR A 81 -7.01 -6.40 -16.19
C THR A 81 -7.70 -5.07 -16.49
N ALA A 82 -7.00 -4.14 -17.11
CA ALA A 82 -7.56 -2.87 -17.53
C ALA A 82 -8.60 -3.05 -18.66
N PRO A 83 -9.63 -2.20 -18.70
CA PRO A 83 -10.57 -2.22 -19.81
C PRO A 83 -9.93 -1.70 -21.10
N ASP A 84 -10.37 -2.22 -22.26
CA ASP A 84 -9.95 -1.73 -23.56
C ASP A 84 -10.31 -0.23 -23.74
N PRO A 85 -9.45 0.60 -24.34
CA PRO A 85 -8.16 0.33 -24.96
C PRO A 85 -6.94 0.64 -24.08
N ILE A 86 -7.06 0.55 -22.74
CA ILE A 86 -5.99 0.90 -21.80
C ILE A 86 -4.94 -0.21 -21.78
N ASP A 87 -3.77 0.06 -22.33
CA ASP A 87 -2.65 -0.88 -22.40
C ASP A 87 -1.35 -0.37 -21.76
N LYS A 88 -1.38 0.82 -21.18
CA LYS A 88 -0.22 1.47 -20.57
C LYS A 88 -0.51 1.94 -19.16
N THR A 89 0.46 1.74 -18.29
CA THR A 89 0.37 2.12 -16.89
C THR A 89 1.56 3.00 -16.50
N TRP A 90 1.27 4.08 -15.80
CA TRP A 90 2.26 4.91 -15.15
C TRP A 90 2.14 4.74 -13.64
N LEU A 91 3.24 4.38 -12.96
CA LEU A 91 3.29 4.29 -11.51
C LEU A 91 3.72 5.63 -10.91
N CYS A 92 3.00 6.08 -9.91
CA CYS A 92 3.26 7.31 -9.16
C CYS A 92 3.15 7.05 -7.65
N ASN A 93 3.51 8.04 -6.84
CA ASN A 93 3.64 7.85 -5.39
C ASN A 93 2.40 8.27 -4.59
N SER A 94 1.40 8.84 -5.25
CA SER A 94 0.18 9.28 -4.58
C SER A 94 -1.04 9.23 -5.50
N GLY A 95 -2.23 9.14 -4.90
CA GLY A 95 -3.48 9.27 -5.64
C GLY A 95 -3.66 10.65 -6.29
N THR A 96 -3.10 11.70 -5.70
CA THR A 96 -3.10 13.04 -6.29
C THR A 96 -2.33 13.06 -7.60
N GLU A 97 -1.10 12.53 -7.62
CA GLU A 97 -0.31 12.41 -8.86
C GLU A 97 -1.01 11.55 -9.90
N ALA A 98 -1.72 10.51 -9.47
CA ALA A 98 -2.45 9.63 -10.38
C ALA A 98 -3.64 10.33 -11.06
N ASN A 99 -4.18 11.38 -10.46
CA ASN A 99 -5.28 12.16 -11.01
C ASN A 99 -4.84 13.34 -11.91
N GLU A 100 -3.59 13.78 -11.80
CA GLU A 100 -3.00 14.83 -12.65
C GLU A 100 -2.60 14.33 -14.04
#